data_5508c8d241267045706d0778944e5d7e
#
_entry.id   5508c8d241267045706d0778944e5d7e
#
_cell.length_a   1.000
_cell.length_b   1.000
_cell.length_c   1.000
_cell.angle_alpha   90.00
_cell.angle_beta   90.00
_cell.angle_gamma   90.00
#
_symmetry.space_group_name_H-M   'P 1'
#
loop_
_entity.id
_entity.type
_entity.pdbx_description
1 polymer ?
#
loop_
_entity_poly.entity_id
_entity_poly.type
_entity_poly.pdbx_seq_one_letter_code
_entity_poly.pdbx_strand_id
1 'polypeptide(L)'
;MSARKTPGQNELVARLPRDRALPVRAINLGERLHLRGLYEAPLEYSPLVQPVGERGLAMLFRYGVAVLFNVGEPGQKAYLKELKDRVEKPYRRHETEDTRVTGGLLHRIG
;
A
#
# COMPACT_ATOMS: atom_id res chain seq x y z
N MET A 1 7.44 -21.27 18.20
CA MET A 1 6.57 -20.25 17.63
C MET A 1 6.82 -20.12 16.13
N SER A 2 5.81 -20.24 15.37
CA SER A 2 5.97 -20.11 13.93
C SER A 2 6.22 -18.66 13.54
N ALA A 3 7.14 -18.46 12.62
CA ALA A 3 7.36 -17.14 12.07
C ALA A 3 6.08 -16.64 11.40
N ARG A 4 5.81 -15.35 11.54
CA ARG A 4 4.67 -14.76 10.89
C ARG A 4 4.95 -14.71 9.39
N LYS A 5 4.15 -15.44 8.63
CA LYS A 5 4.30 -15.43 7.18
C LYS A 5 3.78 -14.11 6.60
N THR A 6 4.58 -13.50 5.75
CA THR A 6 4.12 -12.37 4.97
C THR A 6 3.14 -12.89 3.92
N PRO A 7 1.90 -12.37 3.87
CA PRO A 7 0.95 -12.82 2.86
C PRO A 7 1.47 -12.54 1.45
N GLY A 8 1.21 -13.45 0.53
CA GLY A 8 1.54 -13.23 -0.87
C GLY A 8 0.64 -12.17 -1.49
N GLN A 9 1.08 -11.60 -2.60
CA GLN A 9 0.30 -10.58 -3.30
C GLN A 9 -1.09 -11.08 -3.67
N ASN A 10 -1.20 -12.32 -4.13
CA ASN A 10 -2.50 -12.88 -4.53
C ASN A 10 -3.45 -12.97 -3.34
N GLU A 11 -2.95 -13.33 -2.16
CA GLU A 11 -3.76 -13.40 -0.96
C GLU A 11 -4.26 -12.01 -0.55
N LEU A 12 -3.40 -11.01 -0.66
CA LEU A 12 -3.76 -9.65 -0.31
C LEU A 12 -4.75 -9.05 -1.30
N VAL A 13 -4.54 -9.27 -2.60
CA VAL A 13 -5.46 -8.81 -3.63
C VAL A 13 -6.83 -9.44 -3.47
N ALA A 14 -6.89 -10.71 -3.03
CA ALA A 14 -8.15 -11.41 -2.83
C ALA A 14 -9.05 -10.73 -1.78
N ARG A 15 -8.51 -9.88 -0.92
CA ARG A 15 -9.28 -9.12 0.06
C ARG A 15 -10.13 -8.02 -0.57
N LEU A 16 -9.74 -7.59 -1.76
CA LEU A 16 -10.41 -6.48 -2.43
C LEU A 16 -11.73 -6.95 -3.07
N PRO A 17 -12.78 -6.13 -2.99
CA PRO A 17 -14.02 -6.44 -3.69
C PRO A 17 -13.77 -6.62 -5.19
N ARG A 18 -14.46 -7.60 -5.80
CA ARG A 18 -14.28 -7.91 -7.21
C ARG A 18 -15.34 -7.30 -8.10
N ASP A 19 -16.49 -7.01 -7.53
CA ASP A 19 -17.71 -6.68 -8.27
C ASP A 19 -17.97 -5.20 -8.44
N ARG A 20 -17.02 -4.37 -8.09
CA ARG A 20 -17.20 -2.91 -8.15
C ARG A 20 -15.89 -2.19 -8.40
N ALA A 21 -15.98 -0.94 -8.80
CA ALA A 21 -14.84 -0.07 -8.92
C ALA A 21 -14.34 0.34 -7.54
N LEU A 22 -13.02 0.31 -7.37
CA LEU A 22 -12.38 0.64 -6.11
C LEU A 22 -11.64 1.96 -6.24
N PRO A 23 -11.68 2.81 -5.21
CA PRO A 23 -10.86 4.00 -5.20
C PRO A 23 -9.39 3.63 -5.04
N VAL A 24 -8.53 4.29 -5.80
CA VAL A 24 -7.09 4.12 -5.74
C VAL A 24 -6.47 5.49 -5.62
N ARG A 25 -5.62 5.68 -4.64
CA ARG A 25 -4.93 6.95 -4.45
C ARG A 25 -3.44 6.73 -4.38
N ALA A 26 -2.70 7.37 -5.28
CA ALA A 26 -1.26 7.40 -5.23
C ALA A 26 -0.82 8.66 -4.49
N ILE A 27 0.08 8.52 -3.53
CA ILE A 27 0.54 9.62 -2.69
C ILE A 27 2.05 9.69 -2.73
N ASN A 28 2.56 10.85 -3.09
CA ASN A 28 4.00 11.09 -3.09
C ASN A 28 4.39 11.68 -1.72
N LEU A 29 5.01 10.85 -0.89
CA LEU A 29 5.28 11.19 0.50
C LEU A 29 6.59 11.93 0.71
N GLY A 30 7.60 11.63 -0.07
CA GLY A 30 8.93 12.20 0.09
C GLY A 30 9.89 11.64 -0.94
N GLU A 31 11.17 11.85 -0.72
CA GLU A 31 12.18 11.38 -1.68
C GLU A 31 12.42 9.88 -1.61
N ARG A 32 12.24 9.30 -0.43
CA ARG A 32 12.50 7.88 -0.22
C ARG A 32 11.64 7.35 0.91
N LEU A 33 11.30 6.08 0.81
CA LEU A 33 10.55 5.38 1.84
C LEU A 33 11.36 4.15 2.25
N HIS A 34 11.67 4.08 3.55
CA HIS A 34 12.44 2.97 4.10
C HIS A 34 11.52 1.82 4.47
N LEU A 35 11.66 0.72 3.75
CA LEU A 35 10.77 -0.43 3.91
C LEU A 35 11.34 -1.51 4.83
N ARG A 36 12.58 -1.34 5.28
CA ARG A 36 13.22 -2.32 6.14
C ARG A 36 12.42 -2.50 7.43
N GLY A 37 12.21 -3.74 7.83
CA GLY A 37 11.47 -4.05 9.04
C GLY A 37 9.97 -4.18 8.85
N LEU A 38 9.46 -3.85 7.66
CA LEU A 38 8.04 -4.05 7.34
C LEU A 38 7.76 -5.43 6.74
N TYR A 39 8.79 -6.21 6.49
CA TYR A 39 8.67 -7.54 5.92
C TYR A 39 9.72 -8.44 6.55
N GLU A 40 9.47 -9.74 6.55
CA GLU A 40 10.37 -10.71 7.18
C GLU A 40 11.47 -11.21 6.25
N ALA A 41 11.20 -11.27 4.97
CA ALA A 41 12.17 -11.75 3.99
C ALA A 41 12.87 -10.57 3.34
N PRO A 42 14.07 -10.77 2.80
CA PRO A 42 14.73 -9.71 2.03
C PRO A 42 13.83 -9.25 0.90
N LEU A 43 13.69 -7.95 0.76
CA LEU A 43 12.88 -7.37 -0.28
C LEU A 43 13.70 -7.27 -1.55
N GLU A 44 13.57 -8.27 -2.41
CA GLU A 44 14.27 -8.27 -3.69
C GLU A 44 13.60 -7.38 -4.71
N TYR A 45 12.29 -7.23 -4.57
CA TYR A 45 11.48 -6.51 -5.54
C TYR A 45 10.63 -5.47 -4.85
N SER A 46 10.58 -4.29 -5.40
CA SER A 46 9.62 -3.25 -5.08
C SER A 46 8.42 -3.42 -6.03
N PRO A 47 7.19 -3.23 -5.57
CA PRO A 47 6.77 -2.64 -4.31
C PRO A 47 6.53 -3.66 -3.21
N LEU A 48 6.48 -3.17 -1.99
CA LEU A 48 6.00 -3.94 -0.86
C LEU A 48 4.48 -3.78 -0.77
N VAL A 49 3.76 -4.87 -0.66
CA VAL A 49 2.30 -4.85 -0.54
C VAL A 49 1.91 -5.19 0.89
N GLN A 50 1.07 -4.34 1.50
CA GLN A 50 0.61 -4.53 2.87
C GLN A 50 -0.90 -4.39 2.97
N PRO A 51 -1.53 -5.11 3.90
CA PRO A 51 -2.94 -4.87 4.18
C PRO A 51 -3.14 -3.57 4.95
N VAL A 52 -4.21 -2.86 4.65
CA VAL A 52 -4.61 -1.64 5.35
C VAL A 52 -6.09 -1.78 5.71
N GLY A 53 -6.38 -1.79 7.01
CA GLY A 53 -7.74 -2.04 7.45
C GLY A 53 -8.20 -3.43 7.08
N GLU A 54 -9.51 -3.61 6.96
CA GLU A 54 -10.07 -4.93 6.67
C GLU A 54 -10.08 -5.27 5.18
N ARG A 55 -10.25 -4.26 4.33
CA ARG A 55 -10.47 -4.48 2.89
C ARG A 55 -9.61 -3.61 2.01
N GLY A 56 -8.57 -3.01 2.57
CA GLY A 56 -7.69 -2.16 1.81
C GLY A 56 -6.31 -2.76 1.65
N LEU A 57 -5.57 -2.22 0.70
CA LEU A 57 -4.18 -2.57 0.45
C LEU A 57 -3.37 -1.31 0.26
N ALA A 58 -2.08 -1.42 0.56
CA ALA A 58 -1.10 -0.40 0.20
C ALA A 58 0.03 -1.05 -0.57
N MET A 59 0.48 -0.38 -1.62
CA MET A 59 1.70 -0.71 -2.32
C MET A 59 2.71 0.39 -2.01
N LEU A 60 3.83 0.02 -1.42
CA LEU A 60 4.86 0.97 -1.01
C LEU A 60 6.07 0.86 -1.89
N PHE A 61 6.51 1.99 -2.41
CA PHE A 61 7.67 2.06 -3.31
C PHE A 61 8.82 2.78 -2.62
N ARG A 62 10.01 2.27 -2.78
CA ARG A 62 11.20 2.85 -2.15
C ARG A 62 11.45 4.30 -2.52
N TYR A 63 10.99 4.73 -3.67
CA TYR A 63 11.17 6.11 -4.12
C TYR A 63 10.14 7.08 -3.52
N GLY A 64 9.47 6.66 -2.46
CA GLY A 64 8.67 7.58 -1.66
C GLY A 64 7.20 7.65 -2.00
N VAL A 65 6.69 6.69 -2.75
CA VAL A 65 5.29 6.67 -3.16
C VAL A 65 4.53 5.54 -2.47
N ALA A 66 3.34 5.85 -2.00
CA ALA A 66 2.40 4.86 -1.49
C ALA A 66 1.15 4.88 -2.37
N VAL A 67 0.68 3.71 -2.78
CA VAL A 67 -0.55 3.59 -3.54
C VAL A 67 -1.55 2.83 -2.68
N LEU A 68 -2.68 3.47 -2.38
CA LEU A 68 -3.69 2.90 -1.51
C LEU A 68 -4.89 2.44 -2.33
N PHE A 69 -5.28 1.19 -2.13
CA PHE A 69 -6.42 0.57 -2.80
C PHE A 69 -7.54 0.36 -1.81
N ASN A 70 -8.69 0.95 -2.06
CA ASN A 70 -9.90 0.76 -1.26
C ASN A 70 -9.69 1.15 0.22
N VAL A 71 -9.00 2.26 0.45
CA VAL A 71 -8.77 2.78 1.80
C VAL A 71 -9.51 4.11 1.94
N GLY A 72 -10.41 4.18 2.92
CA GLY A 72 -11.14 5.42 3.20
C GLY A 72 -10.27 6.44 3.91
N GLU A 73 -10.75 7.68 4.00
CA GLU A 73 -10.00 8.79 4.57
C GLU A 73 -9.45 8.52 5.99
N PRO A 74 -10.25 8.01 6.93
CA PRO A 74 -9.71 7.75 8.27
C PRO A 74 -8.60 6.70 8.27
N GLY A 75 -8.76 5.65 7.48
CA GLY A 75 -7.75 4.60 7.36
C GLY A 75 -6.49 5.11 6.70
N GLN A 76 -6.65 5.98 5.70
CA GLN A 76 -5.53 6.61 5.02
C GLN A 76 -4.71 7.46 6.00
N LYS A 77 -5.37 8.30 6.78
CA LYS A 77 -4.69 9.15 7.76
C LYS A 77 -3.91 8.33 8.78
N ALA A 78 -4.55 7.28 9.30
CA ALA A 78 -3.90 6.41 10.28
C ALA A 78 -2.69 5.71 9.70
N TYR A 79 -2.82 5.22 8.48
CA TYR A 79 -1.73 4.51 7.82
C TYR A 79 -0.55 5.42 7.50
N LEU A 80 -0.82 6.62 6.99
CA LEU A 80 0.24 7.58 6.69
C LEU A 80 0.98 8.01 7.94
N LYS A 81 0.27 8.09 9.06
CA LYS A 81 0.90 8.40 10.34
C LYS A 81 1.88 7.30 10.76
N GLU A 82 1.52 6.04 10.51
CA GLU A 82 2.42 4.92 10.78
C GLU A 82 3.67 4.95 9.90
N LEU A 83 3.54 5.43 8.67
CA LEU A 83 4.67 5.50 7.74
C LEU A 83 5.57 6.72 7.96
N LYS A 84 5.12 7.69 8.74
CA LYS A 84 5.79 8.99 8.86
C LYS A 84 7.28 8.89 9.13
N ASP A 85 7.67 8.03 10.07
CA ASP A 85 9.07 7.92 10.47
C ASP A 85 9.94 7.18 9.47
N ARG A 86 9.32 6.60 8.43
CA ARG A 86 10.04 5.87 7.39
C ARG A 86 10.28 6.70 6.15
N VAL A 87 9.73 7.91 6.10
CA VAL A 87 9.86 8.79 4.94
C VAL A 87 11.10 9.66 5.10
N GLU A 88 12.02 9.55 4.14
CA GLU A 88 13.21 10.39 4.09
C GLU A 88 12.90 11.62 3.27
N LYS A 89 13.23 12.78 3.83
CA LYS A 89 12.96 14.10 3.23
C LYS A 89 11.49 14.22 2.82
N PRO A 90 10.58 14.18 3.80
CA PRO A 90 9.16 14.24 3.51
C PRO A 90 8.78 15.56 2.86
N TYR A 91 7.85 15.49 1.91
CA TYR A 91 7.33 16.69 1.28
C TYR A 91 6.31 17.36 2.20
N ARG A 92 6.33 18.69 2.24
CA ARG A 92 5.38 19.45 3.04
C ARG A 92 3.96 19.18 2.60
N ARG A 93 3.77 19.09 1.31
CA ARG A 93 2.47 18.86 0.71
C ARG A 93 2.57 17.62 -0.15
N HIS A 94 1.77 16.63 0.17
CA HIS A 94 1.76 15.40 -0.60
C HIS A 94 1.02 15.63 -1.91
N GLU A 95 1.64 15.29 -3.02
CA GLU A 95 0.95 15.24 -4.30
C GLU A 95 0.19 13.93 -4.36
N THR A 96 -1.07 14.00 -4.75
CA THR A 96 -1.91 12.82 -4.83
C THR A 96 -2.56 12.72 -6.20
N GLU A 97 -2.76 11.50 -6.64
CA GLU A 97 -3.54 11.20 -7.84
C GLU A 97 -4.58 10.16 -7.48
N ASP A 98 -5.83 10.44 -7.84
CA ASP A 98 -6.94 9.55 -7.58
C ASP A 98 -7.43 8.94 -8.87
N THR A 99 -7.76 7.66 -8.80
CA THR A 99 -8.38 6.95 -9.91
C THR A 99 -9.28 5.86 -9.36
N ARG A 100 -9.89 5.10 -10.25
CA ARG A 100 -10.69 3.94 -9.88
C ARG A 100 -10.31 2.78 -10.76
N VAL A 101 -10.27 1.60 -10.16
CA VAL A 101 -10.02 0.37 -10.92
C VAL A 101 -11.08 -0.65 -10.55
N THR A 102 -11.43 -1.48 -11.52
CA THR A 102 -12.35 -2.58 -11.27
C THR A 102 -11.65 -3.65 -10.45
N GLY A 103 -12.26 -4.07 -9.34
CA GLY A 103 -11.69 -5.10 -8.51
C GLY A 103 -11.41 -6.38 -9.27
N GLY A 104 -12.28 -6.74 -10.22
CA GLY A 104 -12.07 -7.90 -11.07
C GLY A 104 -10.80 -7.81 -11.91
N LEU A 105 -10.48 -6.62 -12.40
CA LEU A 105 -9.26 -6.41 -13.17
C LEU A 105 -8.02 -6.63 -12.29
N LEU A 106 -8.05 -6.13 -11.06
CA LEU A 106 -6.95 -6.33 -10.11
C LEU A 106 -6.73 -7.81 -9.82
N HIS A 107 -7.80 -8.58 -9.69
CA HIS A 107 -7.70 -10.01 -9.46
C HIS A 107 -7.11 -10.76 -10.65
N ARG A 108 -7.29 -10.23 -11.85
CA ARG A 108 -6.71 -10.82 -13.07
C ARG A 108 -5.21 -10.56 -13.14
N ILE A 109 -4.79 -9.39 -12.69
CA ILE A 109 -3.39 -9.00 -12.72
C ILE A 109 -2.59 -9.72 -11.63
N GLY A 110 -3.22 -9.86 -10.49
CA GLY A 110 -2.61 -10.56 -9.36
C GLY A 110 -2.54 -12.04 -9.59
#